data_735d05956de6cf6e27bc60760324fff2
#
_entry.id   735d05956de6cf6e27bc60760324fff2
#
_cell.length_a   1.000
_cell.length_b   1.000
_cell.length_c   1.000
_cell.angle_alpha   90.00
_cell.angle_beta   90.00
_cell.angle_gamma   90.00
#
_symmetry.space_group_name_H-M   'P 1'
#
loop_
_entity.id
_entity.type
_entity.pdbx_description
1 polymer ?
#
loop_
_entity_poly.entity_id
_entity_poly.type
_entity_poly.pdbx_seq_one_letter_code
_entity_poly.pdbx_strand_id
1 'polypeptide(L)'
;MNMKLEVVIVSVSDIDCAKAFYEKLGFRLDIDIANENFRGIQFTPPHSEASIIFGKGVTSAKSGSADLVLAVDNLDAVRDDLIGRGVNVSEVFHYAGGPFNNAVEKPRVSGRDPQGRSYFSFASFEDPDGNRWLLQEITTRLPGRECEQKRARNMDVATLAELLRETSEHHDHYEKTHAEHHWWDWYAPYLSARQNGSSPAEAVAAANRYMDEVLHVPPR
;
A
#
# COMPACT_ATOMS: atom_id res chain seq x y z
N MET A 1 16.73 -10.83 1.24
CA MET A 1 15.54 -11.61 0.80
C MET A 1 14.37 -10.64 0.74
N ASN A 2 13.69 -10.53 -0.41
CA ASN A 2 12.51 -9.67 -0.57
C ASN A 2 11.25 -10.55 -0.60
N MET A 3 10.33 -10.34 0.35
CA MET A 3 9.05 -11.06 0.44
C MET A 3 7.95 -10.02 0.70
N LYS A 4 6.89 -10.08 -0.11
CA LYS A 4 5.69 -9.23 0.03
C LYS A 4 4.47 -10.13 0.18
N LEU A 5 3.49 -9.66 0.94
CA LEU A 5 2.18 -10.30 0.93
C LEU A 5 1.50 -9.99 -0.40
N GLU A 6 1.26 -11.00 -1.21
CA GLU A 6 0.65 -10.85 -2.53
C GLU A 6 -0.87 -10.99 -2.45
N VAL A 7 -1.34 -12.08 -1.81
CA VAL A 7 -2.75 -12.40 -1.80
C VAL A 7 -3.17 -13.07 -0.50
N VAL A 8 -4.38 -12.77 -0.03
CA VAL A 8 -5.06 -13.44 1.07
C VAL A 8 -6.25 -14.22 0.51
N ILE A 9 -6.36 -15.49 0.88
CA ILE A 9 -7.48 -16.34 0.46
C ILE A 9 -8.68 -16.08 1.36
N VAL A 10 -9.83 -15.74 0.75
CA VAL A 10 -11.11 -15.56 1.45
C VAL A 10 -12.05 -16.69 1.02
N SER A 11 -12.64 -17.40 1.97
CA SER A 11 -13.59 -18.46 1.65
C SER A 11 -15.01 -17.93 1.54
N VAL A 12 -15.66 -18.21 0.40
CA VAL A 12 -17.04 -17.80 0.12
C VAL A 12 -17.88 -19.01 -0.33
N SER A 13 -19.18 -18.96 -0.10
CA SER A 13 -20.12 -20.00 -0.53
C SER A 13 -20.74 -19.71 -1.90
N ASP A 14 -20.99 -18.43 -2.19
CA ASP A 14 -21.52 -17.94 -3.46
C ASP A 14 -20.55 -16.96 -4.10
N ILE A 15 -19.92 -17.41 -5.18
CA ILE A 15 -18.85 -16.67 -5.85
C ILE A 15 -19.38 -15.40 -6.53
N ASP A 16 -20.57 -15.46 -7.15
CA ASP A 16 -21.13 -14.33 -7.88
C ASP A 16 -21.68 -13.27 -6.92
N CYS A 17 -22.28 -13.70 -5.81
CA CYS A 17 -22.70 -12.81 -4.73
C CYS A 17 -21.48 -12.08 -4.10
N ALA A 18 -20.41 -12.83 -3.81
CA ALA A 18 -19.18 -12.25 -3.29
C ALA A 18 -18.54 -11.28 -4.31
N LYS A 19 -18.50 -11.65 -5.59
CA LYS A 19 -17.98 -10.77 -6.65
C LYS A 19 -18.72 -9.44 -6.67
N ALA A 20 -20.05 -9.48 -6.73
CA ALA A 20 -20.87 -8.26 -6.74
C ALA A 20 -20.66 -7.40 -5.48
N PHE A 21 -20.43 -8.05 -4.33
CA PHE A 21 -20.15 -7.34 -3.08
C PHE A 21 -18.79 -6.61 -3.12
N TYR A 22 -17.71 -7.26 -3.54
CA TYR A 22 -16.39 -6.64 -3.60
C TYR A 22 -16.30 -5.58 -4.69
N GLU A 23 -17.02 -5.72 -5.82
CA GLU A 23 -17.20 -4.65 -6.81
C GLU A 23 -17.91 -3.43 -6.18
N LYS A 24 -18.98 -3.65 -5.40
CA LYS A 24 -19.69 -2.60 -4.66
C LYS A 24 -18.78 -1.88 -3.66
N LEU A 25 -17.84 -2.56 -3.00
CA LEU A 25 -16.83 -1.94 -2.13
C LEU A 25 -15.88 -1.02 -2.90
N GLY A 26 -15.83 -1.07 -4.22
CA GLY A 26 -14.88 -0.34 -5.05
C GLY A 26 -13.51 -1.02 -5.13
N PHE A 27 -13.41 -2.30 -4.82
CA PHE A 27 -12.19 -3.07 -5.05
C PHE A 27 -11.98 -3.27 -6.54
N ARG A 28 -10.75 -3.20 -6.99
CA ARG A 28 -10.39 -3.43 -8.39
C ARG A 28 -10.41 -4.93 -8.70
N LEU A 29 -11.18 -5.34 -9.70
CA LEU A 29 -11.13 -6.69 -10.24
C LEU A 29 -9.81 -6.88 -11.01
N ASP A 30 -8.96 -7.79 -10.58
CA ASP A 30 -7.70 -8.11 -11.24
C ASP A 30 -7.83 -9.34 -12.15
N ILE A 31 -8.54 -10.37 -11.67
CA ILE A 31 -8.68 -11.66 -12.35
C ILE A 31 -10.09 -12.21 -12.13
N ASP A 32 -10.71 -12.75 -13.17
CA ASP A 32 -11.86 -13.67 -13.10
C ASP A 32 -11.62 -14.76 -14.17
N ILE A 33 -11.10 -15.90 -13.73
CA ILE A 33 -10.78 -17.04 -14.58
C ILE A 33 -11.53 -18.28 -14.12
N ALA A 34 -12.02 -19.06 -15.07
CA ALA A 34 -12.77 -20.27 -14.80
C ALA A 34 -12.41 -21.40 -15.78
N ASN A 35 -12.49 -22.64 -15.27
CA ASN A 35 -12.53 -23.85 -16.07
C ASN A 35 -13.55 -24.83 -15.45
N GLU A 36 -13.63 -26.07 -15.92
CA GLU A 36 -14.61 -27.06 -15.44
C GLU A 36 -14.57 -27.27 -13.91
N ASN A 37 -13.40 -27.24 -13.30
CA ASN A 37 -13.18 -27.59 -11.89
C ASN A 37 -12.74 -26.44 -11.01
N PHE A 38 -12.45 -25.28 -11.59
CA PHE A 38 -11.86 -24.14 -10.89
C PHE A 38 -12.51 -22.83 -11.36
N ARG A 39 -12.76 -21.93 -10.42
CA ARG A 39 -12.98 -20.50 -10.72
C ARG A 39 -12.27 -19.67 -9.65
N GLY A 40 -11.38 -18.78 -10.09
CA GLY A 40 -10.65 -17.87 -9.21
C GLY A 40 -10.97 -16.42 -9.55
N ILE A 41 -11.36 -15.66 -8.54
CA ILE A 41 -11.61 -14.23 -8.67
C ILE A 41 -10.70 -13.50 -7.70
N GLN A 42 -9.92 -12.54 -8.20
CA GLN A 42 -9.02 -11.72 -7.41
C GLN A 42 -9.42 -10.27 -7.45
N PHE A 43 -9.44 -9.64 -6.28
CA PHE A 43 -9.70 -8.22 -6.09
C PHE A 43 -8.60 -7.55 -5.28
N THR A 44 -8.27 -6.31 -5.64
CA THR A 44 -7.34 -5.48 -4.87
C THR A 44 -8.08 -4.29 -4.25
N PRO A 45 -8.03 -4.12 -2.90
CA PRO A 45 -8.53 -2.92 -2.26
C PRO A 45 -7.85 -1.65 -2.80
N PRO A 46 -8.51 -0.49 -2.84
CA PRO A 46 -7.90 0.77 -3.27
C PRO A 46 -6.60 1.05 -2.52
N HIS A 47 -5.54 1.39 -3.26
CA HIS A 47 -4.20 1.71 -2.73
C HIS A 47 -3.50 0.56 -1.97
N SER A 48 -4.01 -0.68 -2.02
CA SER A 48 -3.35 -1.86 -1.46
C SER A 48 -2.36 -2.46 -2.46
N GLU A 49 -1.25 -3.01 -1.97
CA GLU A 49 -0.36 -3.87 -2.75
C GLU A 49 -0.79 -5.35 -2.66
N ALA A 50 -1.49 -5.73 -1.58
CA ALA A 50 -2.00 -7.08 -1.39
C ALA A 50 -3.45 -7.18 -1.86
N SER A 51 -3.79 -8.31 -2.45
CA SER A 51 -5.10 -8.66 -2.98
C SER A 51 -5.83 -9.67 -2.11
N ILE A 52 -7.09 -9.90 -2.39
CA ILE A 52 -7.83 -11.07 -1.93
C ILE A 52 -8.17 -11.97 -3.11
N ILE A 53 -8.24 -13.27 -2.88
CA ILE A 53 -8.70 -14.24 -3.87
C ILE A 53 -9.73 -15.19 -3.24
N PHE A 54 -10.77 -15.49 -3.99
CA PHE A 54 -11.79 -16.48 -3.61
C PHE A 54 -12.27 -17.24 -4.84
N GLY A 55 -12.97 -18.36 -4.59
CA GLY A 55 -13.57 -19.11 -5.69
C GLY A 55 -13.61 -20.63 -5.47
N LYS A 56 -14.09 -21.34 -6.50
CA LYS A 56 -14.18 -22.81 -6.52
C LYS A 56 -12.78 -23.42 -6.66
N GLY A 57 -12.41 -24.30 -5.77
CA GLY A 57 -11.11 -24.97 -5.79
C GLY A 57 -9.94 -24.15 -5.29
N VAL A 58 -10.19 -22.94 -4.74
CA VAL A 58 -9.14 -22.05 -4.18
C VAL A 58 -8.76 -22.46 -2.76
N THR A 59 -9.73 -22.85 -1.93
CA THR A 59 -9.51 -23.25 -0.54
C THR A 59 -10.56 -24.23 -0.07
N SER A 60 -10.24 -25.00 0.98
CA SER A 60 -11.15 -25.85 1.73
C SER A 60 -11.60 -25.24 3.07
N ALA A 61 -11.19 -24.00 3.36
CA ALA A 61 -11.62 -23.31 4.58
C ALA A 61 -13.12 -23.07 4.56
N LYS A 62 -13.73 -23.04 5.75
CA LYS A 62 -15.16 -22.76 5.90
C LYS A 62 -15.45 -21.32 5.44
N SER A 63 -16.54 -21.14 4.68
CA SER A 63 -17.01 -19.80 4.30
C SER A 63 -17.33 -18.96 5.55
N GLY A 64 -17.04 -17.65 5.48
CA GLY A 64 -17.25 -16.75 6.59
C GLY A 64 -16.23 -16.87 7.74
N SER A 65 -15.08 -17.50 7.51
CA SER A 65 -14.06 -17.71 8.54
C SER A 65 -12.92 -16.70 8.53
N ALA A 66 -12.90 -15.78 7.58
CA ALA A 66 -11.82 -14.80 7.49
C ALA A 66 -12.08 -13.57 8.36
N ASP A 67 -11.01 -13.10 9.01
CA ASP A 67 -10.93 -11.82 9.71
C ASP A 67 -9.84 -10.97 9.05
N LEU A 68 -10.21 -9.84 8.46
CA LEU A 68 -9.30 -8.98 7.73
C LEU A 68 -9.33 -7.56 8.28
N VAL A 69 -8.21 -6.85 8.16
CA VAL A 69 -8.08 -5.47 8.62
C VAL A 69 -7.69 -4.59 7.45
N LEU A 70 -8.47 -3.55 7.19
CA LEU A 70 -8.17 -2.46 6.28
C LEU A 70 -7.69 -1.24 7.07
N ALA A 71 -6.50 -0.75 6.75
CA ALA A 71 -5.99 0.50 7.27
C ALA A 71 -6.62 1.66 6.50
N VAL A 72 -7.22 2.60 7.22
CA VAL A 72 -7.81 3.82 6.65
C VAL A 72 -7.22 5.05 7.35
N ASP A 73 -7.07 6.15 6.65
CA ASP A 73 -6.57 7.41 7.18
C ASP A 73 -7.69 8.32 7.72
N ASN A 74 -8.91 8.15 7.21
CA ASN A 74 -10.11 8.86 7.67
C ASN A 74 -11.30 7.87 7.76
N LEU A 75 -11.57 7.42 8.98
CA LEU A 75 -12.57 6.39 9.25
C LEU A 75 -13.99 6.84 8.91
N ASP A 76 -14.36 8.11 9.20
CA ASP A 76 -15.71 8.61 8.91
C ASP A 76 -15.94 8.71 7.40
N ALA A 77 -15.00 9.26 6.66
CA ALA A 77 -15.12 9.40 5.20
C ALA A 77 -15.27 8.04 4.51
N VAL A 78 -14.47 7.04 4.92
CA VAL A 78 -14.55 5.68 4.36
C VAL A 78 -15.86 5.00 4.76
N ARG A 79 -16.30 5.16 6.02
CA ARG A 79 -17.56 4.62 6.49
C ARG A 79 -18.75 5.21 5.74
N ASP A 80 -18.78 6.51 5.55
CA ASP A 80 -19.87 7.21 4.85
C ASP A 80 -19.92 6.82 3.36
N ASP A 81 -18.77 6.67 2.71
CA ASP A 81 -18.69 6.18 1.32
C ASP A 81 -19.25 4.75 1.21
N LEU A 82 -18.85 3.84 2.08
CA LEU A 82 -19.34 2.46 2.10
C LEU A 82 -20.86 2.38 2.37
N ILE A 83 -21.38 3.18 3.30
CA ILE A 83 -22.82 3.27 3.57
C ILE A 83 -23.53 3.83 2.33
N GLY A 84 -23.00 4.86 1.68
CA GLY A 84 -23.53 5.41 0.45
C GLY A 84 -23.60 4.39 -0.69
N ARG A 85 -22.71 3.42 -0.70
CA ARG A 85 -22.72 2.26 -1.61
C ARG A 85 -23.67 1.14 -1.15
N GLY A 86 -24.35 1.28 -0.03
CA GLY A 86 -25.30 0.31 0.53
C GLY A 86 -24.62 -0.86 1.24
N VAL A 87 -23.44 -0.65 1.81
CA VAL A 87 -22.78 -1.60 2.71
C VAL A 87 -23.24 -1.35 4.14
N ASN A 88 -23.56 -2.41 4.87
CA ASN A 88 -23.92 -2.29 6.29
C ASN A 88 -22.64 -2.19 7.13
N VAL A 89 -22.25 -0.97 7.50
CA VAL A 89 -21.07 -0.69 8.32
C VAL A 89 -21.49 -0.33 9.73
N SER A 90 -20.84 -0.89 10.74
CA SER A 90 -21.09 -0.60 12.15
C SER A 90 -20.89 0.90 12.45
N GLU A 91 -21.39 1.34 13.60
CA GLU A 91 -20.95 2.59 14.18
C GLU A 91 -19.43 2.55 14.49
N VAL A 92 -18.82 3.73 14.59
CA VAL A 92 -17.44 3.85 15.05
C VAL A 92 -17.33 3.40 16.50
N PHE A 93 -16.31 2.64 16.81
CA PHE A 93 -16.05 2.15 18.17
C PHE A 93 -14.54 2.12 18.47
N HIS A 94 -14.22 1.96 19.74
CA HIS A 94 -12.86 1.63 20.20
C HIS A 94 -12.91 0.47 21.18
N TYR A 95 -11.77 -0.16 21.48
CA TYR A 95 -11.71 -1.22 22.50
C TYR A 95 -11.27 -0.66 23.85
N ALA A 96 -11.99 -1.02 24.90
CA ALA A 96 -11.54 -0.75 26.26
C ALA A 96 -10.20 -1.42 26.52
N GLY A 97 -9.14 -0.65 26.81
CA GLY A 97 -7.78 -1.17 27.02
C GLY A 97 -6.89 -1.29 25.79
N GLY A 98 -7.34 -0.76 24.64
CA GLY A 98 -6.51 -0.53 23.46
C GLY A 98 -6.51 -1.63 22.40
N PRO A 99 -5.91 -1.36 21.22
CA PRO A 99 -6.09 -2.15 20.01
C PRO A 99 -5.30 -3.46 19.98
N PHE A 100 -4.22 -3.57 20.75
CA PHE A 100 -3.27 -4.67 20.67
C PHE A 100 -3.46 -5.74 21.75
N ASN A 101 -4.43 -5.59 22.62
CA ASN A 101 -4.67 -6.56 23.67
C ASN A 101 -5.76 -7.54 23.22
N ASN A 102 -5.34 -8.66 22.64
CA ASN A 102 -6.16 -9.68 21.98
C ASN A 102 -6.94 -10.63 22.92
N ALA A 103 -7.29 -10.20 24.12
CA ALA A 103 -8.25 -11.00 24.90
C ALA A 103 -9.59 -11.04 24.14
N VAL A 104 -10.06 -12.25 23.90
CA VAL A 104 -11.16 -12.64 23.00
C VAL A 104 -12.50 -11.94 23.25
N GLU A 105 -12.64 -11.20 24.35
CA GLU A 105 -13.90 -10.59 24.78
C GLU A 105 -13.70 -9.16 25.31
N LYS A 106 -13.14 -8.28 24.50
CA LYS A 106 -13.12 -6.88 24.89
C LYS A 106 -14.42 -6.20 24.53
N PRO A 107 -15.04 -5.50 25.47
CA PRO A 107 -16.22 -4.72 25.15
C PRO A 107 -15.82 -3.62 24.15
N ARG A 108 -16.54 -3.54 23.04
CA ARG A 108 -16.53 -2.39 22.16
C ARG A 108 -17.20 -1.23 22.90
N VAL A 109 -16.54 -0.10 22.91
CA VAL A 109 -17.07 1.15 23.44
C VAL A 109 -17.46 2.02 22.26
N SER A 110 -18.67 2.55 22.25
CA SER A 110 -19.17 3.41 21.18
C SER A 110 -18.33 4.68 21.06
N GLY A 111 -18.13 5.12 19.82
CA GLY A 111 -17.35 6.30 19.48
C GLY A 111 -15.86 6.05 19.31
N ARG A 112 -15.19 7.09 18.84
CA ARG A 112 -13.74 7.11 18.61
C ARG A 112 -12.96 6.98 19.92
N ASP A 113 -11.69 6.59 19.79
CA ASP A 113 -10.75 6.71 20.91
C ASP A 113 -10.73 8.15 21.44
N PRO A 114 -11.01 8.37 22.74
CA PRO A 114 -11.12 9.73 23.30
C PRO A 114 -9.85 10.57 23.17
N GLN A 115 -8.70 9.92 22.98
CA GLN A 115 -7.40 10.59 22.82
C GLN A 115 -7.02 10.77 21.34
N GLY A 116 -7.82 10.28 20.38
CA GLY A 116 -7.55 10.41 18.95
C GLY A 116 -6.28 9.70 18.48
N ARG A 117 -5.87 8.63 19.19
CA ARG A 117 -4.63 7.89 18.88
C ARG A 117 -4.78 7.08 17.60
N SER A 118 -3.72 7.06 16.79
CA SER A 118 -3.60 6.15 15.64
C SER A 118 -3.73 4.69 16.08
N TYR A 119 -4.39 3.84 15.29
CA TYR A 119 -4.73 2.42 15.56
C TYR A 119 -5.85 2.16 16.55
N PHE A 120 -6.45 3.15 17.18
CA PHE A 120 -7.35 2.93 18.31
C PHE A 120 -8.85 3.06 17.96
N SER A 121 -9.20 3.60 16.77
CA SER A 121 -10.59 3.76 16.34
C SER A 121 -10.91 2.81 15.20
N PHE A 122 -12.11 2.24 15.20
CA PHE A 122 -12.55 1.18 14.32
C PHE A 122 -14.00 1.34 13.84
N ALA A 123 -14.30 0.75 12.70
CA ALA A 123 -15.63 0.32 12.28
C ALA A 123 -15.52 -1.07 11.64
N SER A 124 -16.61 -1.77 11.45
CA SER A 124 -16.59 -3.11 10.86
C SER A 124 -17.78 -3.35 9.95
N PHE A 125 -17.57 -4.20 8.96
CA PHE A 125 -18.61 -4.77 8.11
C PHE A 125 -18.33 -6.24 7.85
N GLU A 126 -19.30 -6.95 7.30
CA GLU A 126 -19.17 -8.35 6.90
C GLU A 126 -19.54 -8.48 5.43
N ASP A 127 -18.89 -9.42 4.74
CA ASP A 127 -19.31 -9.82 3.41
C ASP A 127 -20.56 -10.73 3.48
N PRO A 128 -21.16 -11.15 2.36
CA PRO A 128 -22.36 -11.98 2.37
C PRO A 128 -22.21 -13.34 3.08
N ASP A 129 -21.00 -13.83 3.21
CA ASP A 129 -20.70 -15.10 3.90
C ASP A 129 -20.38 -14.91 5.39
N GLY A 130 -20.24 -13.68 5.87
CA GLY A 130 -19.86 -13.37 7.24
C GLY A 130 -18.35 -13.24 7.44
N ASN A 131 -17.53 -13.18 6.37
CA ASN A 131 -16.14 -12.78 6.52
C ASN A 131 -16.08 -11.36 7.06
N ARG A 132 -15.37 -11.18 8.15
CA ARG A 132 -15.35 -9.91 8.88
C ARG A 132 -14.23 -9.00 8.39
N TRP A 133 -14.60 -7.77 8.13
CA TRP A 133 -13.70 -6.70 7.74
C TRP A 133 -13.69 -5.62 8.82
N LEU A 134 -12.52 -5.35 9.37
CA LEU A 134 -12.29 -4.31 10.35
C LEU A 134 -11.60 -3.13 9.66
N LEU A 135 -12.26 -1.97 9.65
CA LEU A 135 -11.64 -0.70 9.30
C LEU A 135 -10.91 -0.18 10.52
N GLN A 136 -9.60 0.05 10.41
CA GLN A 136 -8.78 0.59 11.49
C GLN A 136 -8.18 1.92 11.07
N GLU A 137 -8.43 2.97 11.83
CA GLU A 137 -7.87 4.29 11.55
C GLU A 137 -6.40 4.34 11.90
N ILE A 138 -5.56 4.60 10.89
CA ILE A 138 -4.11 4.69 11.03
C ILE A 138 -3.63 6.00 10.43
N THR A 139 -3.58 7.05 11.24
CA THR A 139 -3.13 8.38 10.83
C THR A 139 -1.61 8.52 10.89
N THR A 140 -0.97 7.77 11.79
CA THR A 140 0.50 7.72 11.92
C THR A 140 0.91 6.27 12.08
N ARG A 141 1.81 5.80 11.23
CA ARG A 141 2.30 4.41 11.29
C ARG A 141 3.29 4.22 12.44
N LEU A 142 3.26 3.04 13.03
CA LEU A 142 4.31 2.63 13.97
C LEU A 142 5.66 2.59 13.23
N PRO A 143 6.79 2.96 13.89
CA PRO A 143 8.11 3.04 13.24
C PRO A 143 8.51 1.79 12.46
N GLY A 144 8.21 0.60 12.97
CA GLY A 144 8.48 -0.68 12.30
C GLY A 144 7.52 -1.02 11.16
N ARG A 145 6.48 -0.20 10.92
CA ARG A 145 5.50 -0.37 9.84
C ARG A 145 5.66 0.66 8.72
N GLU A 146 6.62 1.56 8.84
CA GLU A 146 6.99 2.46 7.76
C GLU A 146 7.84 1.68 6.76
N CYS A 147 7.31 1.47 5.54
CA CYS A 147 8.11 0.91 4.46
C CYS A 147 9.23 1.90 4.10
N GLU A 148 10.46 1.42 3.99
CA GLU A 148 11.61 2.22 3.52
C GLU A 148 11.31 2.95 2.21
N GLN A 149 10.52 2.35 1.32
CA GLN A 149 10.07 2.97 0.06
C GLN A 149 9.13 4.17 0.24
N LYS A 150 8.39 4.29 1.36
CA LYS A 150 7.60 5.50 1.65
C LYS A 150 8.44 6.62 2.26
N ARG A 151 9.48 6.30 3.02
CA ARG A 151 10.48 7.29 3.46
C ARG A 151 11.16 7.97 2.28
N ALA A 152 11.48 7.22 1.23
CA ALA A 152 12.07 7.76 0.00
C ALA A 152 11.07 8.57 -0.86
N ARG A 153 9.75 8.31 -0.75
CA ARG A 153 8.73 9.04 -1.53
C ARG A 153 8.25 10.36 -0.89
N ASN A 154 8.43 10.53 0.42
CA ASN A 154 8.08 11.76 1.15
C ASN A 154 9.34 12.53 1.55
N MET A 155 10.17 12.87 0.57
CA MET A 155 11.26 13.81 0.77
C MET A 155 10.65 15.20 0.99
N ASP A 156 10.89 15.80 2.16
CA ASP A 156 10.49 17.18 2.40
C ASP A 156 11.28 18.15 1.51
N VAL A 157 10.78 19.38 1.37
CA VAL A 157 11.36 20.37 0.45
C VAL A 157 12.82 20.67 0.80
N ALA A 158 13.18 20.69 2.08
CA ALA A 158 14.55 20.98 2.51
C ALA A 158 15.50 19.84 2.11
N THR A 159 15.12 18.60 2.40
CA THR A 159 15.87 17.39 2.00
C THR A 159 16.00 17.29 0.48
N LEU A 160 14.95 17.61 -0.28
CA LEU A 160 14.99 17.63 -1.74
C LEU A 160 15.95 18.71 -2.25
N ALA A 161 15.94 19.90 -1.65
CA ALA A 161 16.84 20.98 -2.01
C ALA A 161 18.31 20.66 -1.72
N GLU A 162 18.59 19.98 -0.61
CA GLU A 162 19.94 19.48 -0.29
C GLU A 162 20.40 18.43 -1.32
N LEU A 163 19.53 17.47 -1.66
CA LEU A 163 19.85 16.44 -2.64
C LEU A 163 20.06 17.03 -4.04
N LEU A 164 19.27 18.02 -4.44
CA LEU A 164 19.47 18.72 -5.72
C LEU A 164 20.79 19.51 -5.75
N ARG A 165 21.22 20.09 -4.62
CA ARG A 165 22.51 20.77 -4.52
C ARG A 165 23.67 19.76 -4.63
N GLU A 166 23.61 18.66 -3.87
CA GLU A 166 24.58 17.54 -3.98
C GLU A 166 24.66 17.05 -5.44
N THR A 167 23.52 16.86 -6.09
CA THR A 167 23.45 16.39 -7.48
C THR A 167 24.13 17.39 -8.43
N SER A 168 23.90 18.70 -8.25
CA SER A 168 24.52 19.75 -9.07
C SER A 168 26.05 19.75 -8.95
N GLU A 169 26.58 19.62 -7.72
CA GLU A 169 28.02 19.58 -7.48
C GLU A 169 28.71 18.40 -8.20
N HIS A 170 28.06 17.25 -8.22
CA HIS A 170 28.59 16.08 -8.92
C HIS A 170 28.43 16.19 -10.43
N HIS A 171 27.33 16.74 -10.92
CA HIS A 171 27.09 16.98 -12.35
C HIS A 171 28.08 17.96 -12.97
N ASP A 172 28.45 19.03 -12.25
CA ASP A 172 29.47 19.97 -12.70
C ASP A 172 30.83 19.30 -13.04
N HIS A 173 31.13 18.19 -12.38
CA HIS A 173 32.31 17.39 -12.69
C HIS A 173 32.14 16.58 -13.99
N TYR A 174 30.95 16.04 -14.22
CA TYR A 174 30.64 15.28 -15.43
C TYR A 174 30.66 16.18 -16.67
N GLU A 175 30.04 17.38 -16.60
CA GLU A 175 30.01 18.34 -17.70
C GLU A 175 31.37 18.77 -18.22
N LYS A 176 32.38 18.83 -17.35
CA LYS A 176 33.75 19.23 -17.73
C LYS A 176 34.44 18.21 -18.66
N THR A 177 33.97 16.98 -18.62
CA THR A 177 34.66 15.84 -19.28
C THR A 177 33.85 15.20 -20.40
N HIS A 178 32.57 15.56 -20.55
CA HIS A 178 31.66 14.96 -21.53
C HIS A 178 31.03 15.99 -22.46
N ALA A 179 30.47 15.53 -23.59
CA ALA A 179 29.80 16.35 -24.56
C ALA A 179 28.54 17.04 -23.96
N GLU A 180 28.04 18.06 -24.65
CA GLU A 180 26.83 18.78 -24.24
C GLU A 180 25.61 17.85 -24.20
N HIS A 181 24.87 17.93 -23.11
CA HIS A 181 23.67 17.13 -22.83
C HIS A 181 22.71 17.93 -21.93
N HIS A 182 21.51 17.42 -21.75
CA HIS A 182 20.57 18.04 -20.82
C HIS A 182 20.88 17.60 -19.38
N TRP A 183 20.96 18.56 -18.45
CA TRP A 183 21.27 18.32 -17.05
C TRP A 183 20.34 17.27 -16.40
N TRP A 184 19.07 17.22 -16.76
CA TRP A 184 18.10 16.27 -16.21
C TRP A 184 18.39 14.83 -16.61
N ASP A 185 19.07 14.58 -17.72
CA ASP A 185 19.44 13.24 -18.17
C ASP A 185 20.45 12.58 -17.22
N TRP A 186 21.33 13.36 -16.62
CA TRP A 186 22.26 12.93 -15.61
C TRP A 186 21.66 12.97 -14.19
N TYR A 187 20.84 13.97 -13.87
CA TYR A 187 20.19 14.13 -12.56
C TYR A 187 19.24 13.00 -12.25
N ALA A 188 18.42 12.56 -13.20
CA ALA A 188 17.40 11.55 -12.98
C ALA A 188 17.96 10.22 -12.45
N PRO A 189 18.97 9.58 -13.07
CA PRO A 189 19.56 8.35 -12.55
C PRO A 189 20.34 8.57 -11.24
N TYR A 190 20.98 9.73 -11.03
CA TYR A 190 21.62 10.06 -9.77
C TYR A 190 20.61 10.12 -8.63
N LEU A 191 19.57 10.93 -8.77
CA LEU A 191 18.52 11.08 -7.78
C LEU A 191 17.82 9.76 -7.48
N SER A 192 17.55 8.96 -8.51
CA SER A 192 16.97 7.62 -8.37
C SER A 192 17.85 6.70 -7.52
N ALA A 193 19.15 6.66 -7.78
CA ALA A 193 20.10 5.86 -7.01
C ALA A 193 20.16 6.32 -5.53
N ARG A 194 20.23 7.64 -5.29
CA ARG A 194 20.24 8.21 -3.93
C ARG A 194 18.94 7.91 -3.17
N GLN A 195 17.78 8.01 -3.82
CA GLN A 195 16.49 7.66 -3.23
C GLN A 195 16.36 6.17 -2.90
N ASN A 196 17.11 5.31 -3.59
CA ASN A 196 17.18 3.88 -3.31
C ASN A 196 18.28 3.50 -2.30
N GLY A 197 18.91 4.49 -1.65
CA GLY A 197 19.87 4.28 -0.58
C GLY A 197 21.34 4.15 -1.01
N SER A 198 21.66 4.37 -2.29
CA SER A 198 23.04 4.37 -2.77
C SER A 198 23.83 5.53 -2.18
N SER A 199 25.13 5.31 -1.93
CA SER A 199 26.05 6.38 -1.56
C SER A 199 26.24 7.40 -2.71
N PRO A 200 26.73 8.62 -2.46
CA PRO A 200 27.01 9.58 -3.53
C PRO A 200 27.91 9.01 -4.65
N ALA A 201 28.93 8.26 -4.28
CA ALA A 201 29.86 7.65 -5.25
C ALA A 201 29.17 6.60 -6.14
N GLU A 202 28.31 5.76 -5.56
CA GLU A 202 27.52 4.77 -6.31
C GLU A 202 26.48 5.44 -7.22
N ALA A 203 25.88 6.55 -6.76
CA ALA A 203 24.93 7.33 -7.55
C ALA A 203 25.61 8.01 -8.75
N VAL A 204 26.81 8.56 -8.57
CA VAL A 204 27.64 9.07 -9.68
C VAL A 204 27.93 7.96 -10.69
N ALA A 205 28.34 6.78 -10.23
CA ALA A 205 28.62 5.65 -11.12
C ALA A 205 27.36 5.19 -11.88
N ALA A 206 26.19 5.22 -11.23
CA ALA A 206 24.91 4.90 -11.87
C ALA A 206 24.53 5.93 -12.93
N ALA A 207 24.68 7.22 -12.63
CA ALA A 207 24.40 8.30 -13.57
C ALA A 207 25.32 8.25 -14.79
N ASN A 208 26.62 8.12 -14.57
CA ASN A 208 27.61 8.01 -15.65
C ASN A 208 27.31 6.82 -16.56
N ARG A 209 27.03 5.66 -15.98
CA ARG A 209 26.68 4.45 -16.74
C ARG A 209 25.40 4.65 -17.59
N TYR A 210 24.40 5.33 -17.07
CA TYR A 210 23.20 5.64 -17.82
C TYR A 210 23.49 6.55 -19.02
N MET A 211 24.34 7.58 -18.82
CA MET A 211 24.74 8.49 -19.89
C MET A 211 25.55 7.76 -20.99
N ASP A 212 26.44 6.84 -20.60
CA ASP A 212 27.30 6.11 -21.52
C ASP A 212 26.55 5.01 -22.27
N GLU A 213 25.79 4.17 -21.56
CA GLU A 213 25.17 2.94 -22.10
C GLU A 213 23.79 3.19 -22.72
N VAL A 214 23.03 4.19 -22.25
CA VAL A 214 21.66 4.45 -22.69
C VAL A 214 21.58 5.67 -23.62
N LEU A 215 22.24 6.76 -23.26
CA LEU A 215 22.19 8.00 -24.03
C LEU A 215 23.40 8.17 -24.96
N HIS A 216 24.45 7.35 -24.79
CA HIS A 216 25.66 7.34 -25.63
C HIS A 216 26.36 8.70 -25.73
N VAL A 217 26.45 9.44 -24.62
CA VAL A 217 27.11 10.75 -24.53
C VAL A 217 28.64 10.54 -24.54
N PRO A 218 29.35 10.99 -25.56
CA PRO A 218 30.80 10.74 -25.66
C PRO A 218 31.58 11.63 -24.69
N PRO A 219 32.75 11.20 -24.21
CA PRO A 219 33.71 12.06 -23.54
C PRO A 219 34.19 13.17 -24.52
N ARG A 220 34.57 14.31 -23.94
CA ARG A 220 35.20 15.40 -24.71
C ARG A 220 36.62 15.13 -25.07
#